data_54168bb7d40df13dbc36b4395b3f7ca0
#
_entry.id   54168bb7d40df13dbc36b4395b3f7ca0
#
_cell.length_a   1.000
_cell.length_b   1.000
_cell.length_c   1.000
_cell.angle_alpha   90.00
_cell.angle_beta   90.00
_cell.angle_gamma   90.00
#
_symmetry.space_group_name_H-M   'P 1'
#
loop_
_entity.id
_entity.type
_entity.pdbx_description
1 polymer ?
#
loop_
_entity_poly.entity_id
_entity_poly.type
_entity_poly.pdbx_seq_one_letter_code
_entity_poly.pdbx_strand_id
1 'polypeptide(L)'
;MDPHDRRTFLKCAGAAAAGMSLPWHAAGGHMDETQRIGIRVEAPASPIVSRTLAILKDRIQQRCSLEVREAGPDAHIILAADDALPPEAFRIDTAGPALRIVGGSPRGLLYGVGKFLRTSQYDGSFKPSSWRGVSEPHGALRGMYFATHFHNWYVQASQAEISRYTEDLALWGVNAVMAILPMINLRDWDDPQTEPALTMMRQYAQSAKGLGLQFVTALNNTMFSGAPPEIRATPLPDPTHRRGNSGHPICPSIPEGHAYLMANARRLFEEMADVGVDILCFWPYDEGGCACEMCRPWGSKGYLKLSRDLADLGRSHFPNLKTILSTWMFDTPPEGEWQGLADALAQGNGWLDYILADSHEDFPRYPLDVGVPGNLPLLNFPEISMWGNWPWGGLGANPLPSRFQRLWNQVKHIVTGGFPYSEGIYEDMNKAVVVQAYWEPNRSAQETLEEYVAYEFGSGANEDVLPLVDLLEAAAGRSYQKQPVDADAAQRAWQLAEAVDARLPAWARQNWRWEILRLRALLDRERFAGGGLETPEAEAALFRLIEIYHCQMETDDPYHHRVRPPLRRAVSRRGEC
;
A
#
# COMPACT_ATOMS: atom_id res chain seq x y z
N MET A 1 -15.43 20.91 -24.48
CA MET A 1 -14.85 19.75 -25.18
C MET A 1 -15.71 18.55 -24.86
N ASP A 2 -16.11 17.83 -25.90
CA ASP A 2 -17.16 16.81 -25.92
C ASP A 2 -16.73 15.53 -25.16
N PRO A 3 -17.59 14.89 -24.33
CA PRO A 3 -17.26 13.69 -23.54
C PRO A 3 -17.11 12.37 -24.34
N HIS A 4 -17.15 12.39 -25.67
CA HIS A 4 -17.25 11.18 -26.49
C HIS A 4 -15.95 10.62 -27.05
N ASP A 5 -14.76 11.15 -26.72
CA ASP A 5 -13.50 10.73 -27.35
C ASP A 5 -12.65 9.71 -26.54
N ARG A 6 -13.26 9.02 -25.58
CA ARG A 6 -12.59 7.99 -24.76
C ARG A 6 -12.41 6.62 -25.44
N ARG A 7 -12.91 6.41 -26.66
CA ARG A 7 -12.89 5.10 -27.33
C ARG A 7 -11.74 4.86 -28.32
N THR A 8 -10.92 5.84 -28.61
CA THR A 8 -9.90 5.74 -29.67
C THR A 8 -8.52 5.27 -29.16
N PHE A 9 -8.26 5.33 -27.87
CA PHE A 9 -6.95 4.97 -27.30
C PHE A 9 -6.68 3.46 -27.17
N LEU A 10 -7.70 2.63 -27.27
CA LEU A 10 -7.59 1.15 -27.15
C LEU A 10 -7.41 0.40 -28.48
N LYS A 11 -7.25 1.08 -29.62
CA LYS A 11 -7.18 0.43 -30.94
C LYS A 11 -5.82 0.47 -31.64
N CYS A 12 -4.77 1.02 -31.04
CA CYS A 12 -3.44 1.10 -31.68
C CYS A 12 -2.38 0.14 -31.14
N ALA A 13 -2.76 -0.93 -30.45
CA ALA A 13 -1.84 -2.01 -30.03
C ALA A 13 -2.06 -3.27 -30.89
N GLY A 14 -1.98 -3.13 -32.19
CA GLY A 14 -2.10 -4.25 -33.10
C GLY A 14 -1.37 -4.00 -34.40
N ALA A 15 -0.03 -4.15 -34.44
CA ALA A 15 0.69 -4.48 -35.70
C ALA A 15 2.14 -4.90 -35.40
N ALA A 16 2.45 -6.13 -35.77
CA ALA A 16 3.72 -6.63 -36.26
C ALA A 16 4.94 -6.62 -35.32
N ALA A 17 5.10 -7.67 -34.55
CA ALA A 17 6.41 -8.15 -34.10
C ALA A 17 6.89 -9.25 -35.07
N ALA A 18 7.88 -8.93 -35.88
CA ALA A 18 8.70 -9.94 -36.56
C ALA A 18 9.52 -10.67 -35.47
N GLY A 19 9.34 -11.98 -35.36
CA GLY A 19 9.99 -12.79 -34.34
C GLY A 19 11.51 -12.85 -34.51
N MET A 20 12.24 -12.51 -33.47
CA MET A 20 13.62 -12.95 -33.27
C MET A 20 13.65 -13.94 -32.11
N SER A 21 14.07 -15.16 -32.40
CA SER A 21 14.25 -16.25 -31.42
C SER A 21 15.51 -16.03 -30.59
N LEU A 22 15.38 -16.00 -29.27
CA LEU A 22 16.50 -15.92 -28.35
C LEU A 22 16.56 -17.20 -27.48
N PRO A 23 17.73 -17.80 -27.30
CA PRO A 23 17.86 -19.07 -26.59
C PRO A 23 17.84 -18.87 -25.07
N TRP A 24 17.11 -19.75 -24.40
CA TRP A 24 17.18 -19.93 -22.95
C TRP A 24 18.24 -20.99 -22.61
N HIS A 25 19.17 -20.63 -21.75
CA HIS A 25 20.08 -21.60 -21.12
C HIS A 25 19.77 -21.70 -19.62
N ALA A 26 18.94 -22.68 -19.23
CA ALA A 26 18.88 -23.10 -17.84
C ALA A 26 20.11 -23.98 -17.54
N ALA A 27 20.65 -23.90 -16.34
CA ALA A 27 21.78 -24.74 -15.94
C ALA A 27 21.43 -26.23 -16.15
N GLY A 28 21.93 -26.84 -17.23
CA GLY A 28 21.89 -28.26 -17.50
C GLY A 28 20.85 -28.79 -18.48
N GLY A 29 20.00 -28.01 -19.10
CA GLY A 29 19.00 -28.49 -20.07
C GLY A 29 19.01 -27.69 -21.38
N HIS A 30 19.16 -28.38 -22.52
CA HIS A 30 18.84 -27.78 -23.82
C HIS A 30 17.33 -27.53 -23.91
N MET A 31 16.93 -26.25 -24.04
CA MET A 31 15.56 -25.90 -24.43
C MET A 31 15.46 -25.82 -25.95
N ASP A 32 14.40 -26.42 -26.46
CA ASP A 32 14.04 -26.37 -27.88
C ASP A 32 13.88 -24.91 -28.34
N GLU A 33 14.26 -24.62 -29.58
CA GLU A 33 14.29 -23.28 -30.20
C GLU A 33 12.91 -22.58 -30.30
N THR A 34 11.85 -23.19 -29.83
CA THR A 34 10.52 -22.58 -29.76
C THR A 34 10.32 -21.91 -28.39
N GLN A 35 10.35 -20.63 -28.36
CA GLN A 35 10.03 -19.59 -27.36
C GLN A 35 8.83 -19.91 -26.41
N ARG A 36 8.84 -21.06 -25.72
CA ARG A 36 7.68 -21.51 -24.93
C ARG A 36 8.12 -21.96 -23.55
N ILE A 37 7.35 -21.56 -22.53
CA ILE A 37 7.50 -22.01 -21.15
C ILE A 37 6.32 -22.91 -20.79
N GLY A 38 6.61 -24.17 -20.46
CA GLY A 38 5.62 -25.11 -19.95
C GLY A 38 5.50 -25.01 -18.43
N ILE A 39 4.29 -24.88 -17.91
CA ILE A 39 3.99 -24.90 -16.47
C ILE A 39 3.09 -26.11 -16.16
N ARG A 40 3.44 -26.89 -15.12
CA ARG A 40 2.59 -27.95 -14.58
C ARG A 40 2.13 -27.59 -13.17
N VAL A 41 0.85 -27.78 -12.90
CA VAL A 41 0.28 -27.58 -11.57
C VAL A 41 0.05 -28.94 -10.92
N GLU A 42 0.75 -29.19 -9.82
CA GLU A 42 0.60 -30.37 -8.94
C GLU A 42 -0.10 -30.00 -7.62
N ALA A 43 -0.19 -28.69 -7.31
CA ALA A 43 -0.91 -28.21 -6.14
C ALA A 43 -2.42 -28.53 -6.26
N PRO A 44 -3.12 -28.81 -5.15
CA PRO A 44 -4.57 -28.99 -5.15
C PRO A 44 -5.29 -27.82 -5.79
N ALA A 45 -6.30 -28.11 -6.61
CA ALA A 45 -7.07 -27.09 -7.32
C ALA A 45 -7.79 -26.17 -6.33
N SER A 46 -7.60 -24.88 -6.50
CA SER A 46 -8.33 -23.84 -5.78
C SER A 46 -8.37 -22.55 -6.59
N PRO A 47 -9.30 -21.61 -6.32
CA PRO A 47 -9.34 -20.32 -6.98
C PRO A 47 -8.01 -19.55 -6.86
N ILE A 48 -7.36 -19.60 -5.69
CA ILE A 48 -6.07 -18.94 -5.44
C ILE A 48 -4.95 -19.56 -6.29
N VAL A 49 -4.87 -20.90 -6.38
CA VAL A 49 -3.88 -21.58 -7.24
C VAL A 49 -4.09 -21.23 -8.71
N SER A 50 -5.34 -21.21 -9.17
CA SER A 50 -5.66 -20.82 -10.55
C SER A 50 -5.28 -19.36 -10.82
N ARG A 51 -5.53 -18.45 -9.86
CA ARG A 51 -5.12 -17.05 -9.98
C ARG A 51 -3.60 -16.91 -9.96
N THR A 52 -2.91 -17.64 -9.10
CA THR A 52 -1.44 -17.67 -9.03
C THR A 52 -0.81 -18.11 -10.36
N LEU A 53 -1.36 -19.15 -10.99
CA LEU A 53 -0.94 -19.59 -12.33
C LEU A 53 -1.16 -18.49 -13.38
N ALA A 54 -2.33 -17.84 -13.36
CA ALA A 54 -2.64 -16.75 -14.29
C ALA A 54 -1.67 -15.57 -14.10
N ILE A 55 -1.38 -15.18 -12.86
CA ILE A 55 -0.40 -14.13 -12.53
C ILE A 55 0.99 -14.51 -13.08
N LEU A 56 1.47 -15.72 -12.80
CA LEU A 56 2.78 -16.18 -13.29
C LEU A 56 2.88 -16.08 -14.81
N LYS A 57 1.87 -16.58 -15.54
CA LYS A 57 1.81 -16.52 -17.01
C LYS A 57 1.84 -15.07 -17.51
N ASP A 58 0.95 -14.25 -16.98
CA ASP A 58 0.78 -12.85 -17.36
C ASP A 58 2.06 -12.02 -17.15
N ARG A 59 2.71 -12.13 -15.96
CA ARG A 59 3.92 -11.37 -15.64
C ARG A 59 5.12 -11.73 -16.54
N ILE A 60 5.26 -13.01 -16.93
CA ILE A 60 6.31 -13.43 -17.86
C ILE A 60 5.99 -12.93 -19.27
N GLN A 61 4.77 -13.13 -19.75
CA GLN A 61 4.36 -12.77 -21.11
C GLN A 61 4.45 -11.27 -21.39
N GLN A 62 4.09 -10.43 -20.41
CA GLN A 62 4.18 -8.98 -20.54
C GLN A 62 5.62 -8.46 -20.69
N ARG A 63 6.59 -9.17 -20.09
CA ARG A 63 8.00 -8.75 -20.09
C ARG A 63 8.84 -9.37 -21.21
N CYS A 64 8.50 -10.56 -21.68
CA CYS A 64 9.35 -11.33 -22.58
C CYS A 64 8.71 -11.70 -23.91
N SER A 65 7.44 -11.40 -24.15
CA SER A 65 6.70 -11.82 -25.37
C SER A 65 6.77 -13.33 -25.64
N LEU A 66 6.89 -14.15 -24.58
CA LEU A 66 6.97 -15.60 -24.64
C LEU A 66 5.59 -16.25 -24.49
N GLU A 67 5.35 -17.35 -25.21
CA GLU A 67 4.18 -18.17 -24.96
C GLU A 67 4.36 -18.97 -23.65
N VAL A 68 3.52 -18.72 -22.66
CA VAL A 68 3.50 -19.49 -21.41
C VAL A 68 2.23 -20.33 -21.38
N ARG A 69 2.38 -21.68 -21.34
CA ARG A 69 1.26 -22.62 -21.42
C ARG A 69 1.30 -23.66 -20.32
N GLU A 70 0.19 -24.30 -20.07
CA GLU A 70 0.18 -25.52 -19.28
C GLU A 70 0.85 -26.66 -20.06
N ALA A 71 1.61 -27.48 -19.35
CA ALA A 71 2.40 -28.57 -19.93
C ALA A 71 2.28 -29.84 -19.08
N GLY A 72 2.54 -30.98 -19.70
CA GLY A 72 2.61 -32.27 -19.06
C GLY A 72 4.01 -32.57 -18.46
N PRO A 73 4.60 -33.75 -18.76
CA PRO A 73 5.90 -34.16 -18.22
C PRO A 73 7.06 -33.22 -18.54
N ASP A 74 6.98 -32.50 -19.67
CA ASP A 74 8.03 -31.60 -20.17
C ASP A 74 7.90 -30.17 -19.61
N ALA A 75 7.26 -30.01 -18.46
CA ALA A 75 7.13 -28.72 -17.80
C ALA A 75 8.48 -28.18 -17.36
N HIS A 76 8.69 -26.87 -17.59
CA HIS A 76 9.88 -26.13 -17.13
C HIS A 76 9.71 -25.63 -15.69
N ILE A 77 8.46 -25.34 -15.29
CA ILE A 77 8.09 -24.87 -13.96
C ILE A 77 6.98 -25.79 -13.41
N ILE A 78 7.12 -26.20 -12.17
CA ILE A 78 6.14 -27.01 -11.45
C ILE A 78 5.64 -26.22 -10.25
N LEU A 79 4.33 -26.02 -10.16
CA LEU A 79 3.66 -25.43 -9.00
C LEU A 79 3.10 -26.54 -8.12
N ALA A 80 3.57 -26.65 -6.88
CA ALA A 80 3.21 -27.74 -5.97
C ALA A 80 2.83 -27.23 -4.58
N ALA A 81 2.27 -28.10 -3.75
CA ALA A 81 2.00 -27.86 -2.34
C ALA A 81 2.72 -28.90 -1.47
N ASP A 82 3.04 -28.51 -0.24
CA ASP A 82 3.66 -29.35 0.77
C ASP A 82 3.17 -28.92 2.16
N ASP A 83 2.23 -29.64 2.72
CA ASP A 83 1.61 -29.34 4.02
C ASP A 83 2.60 -29.42 5.21
N ALA A 84 3.83 -29.93 4.98
CA ALA A 84 4.89 -29.89 5.98
C ALA A 84 5.53 -28.49 6.12
N LEU A 85 5.33 -27.59 5.15
CA LEU A 85 5.75 -26.20 5.27
C LEU A 85 4.70 -25.38 6.04
N PRO A 86 5.13 -24.35 6.81
CA PRO A 86 4.20 -23.38 7.36
C PRO A 86 3.30 -22.77 6.28
N PRO A 87 2.04 -22.37 6.59
CA PRO A 87 1.06 -21.98 5.57
C PRO A 87 1.51 -20.86 4.63
N GLU A 88 2.27 -19.89 5.11
CA GLU A 88 2.78 -18.78 4.29
C GLU A 88 4.20 -18.99 3.78
N ALA A 89 4.85 -20.10 4.17
CA ALA A 89 6.18 -20.45 3.67
C ALA A 89 6.12 -21.01 2.25
N PHE A 90 7.25 -20.89 1.57
CA PHE A 90 7.47 -21.53 0.27
C PHE A 90 8.90 -22.09 0.16
N ARG A 91 9.06 -23.01 -0.78
CA ARG A 91 10.35 -23.54 -1.20
C ARG A 91 10.47 -23.45 -2.72
N ILE A 92 11.64 -23.04 -3.19
CA ILE A 92 12.01 -23.16 -4.61
C ILE A 92 13.20 -24.09 -4.71
N ASP A 93 13.05 -25.18 -5.47
CA ASP A 93 14.09 -26.18 -5.70
C ASP A 93 14.15 -26.61 -7.18
N THR A 94 15.02 -27.55 -7.50
CA THR A 94 15.17 -28.12 -8.84
C THR A 94 14.70 -29.57 -8.81
N ALA A 95 13.79 -29.93 -9.71
CA ALA A 95 13.23 -31.25 -9.88
C ALA A 95 13.61 -31.82 -11.27
N GLY A 96 14.75 -32.46 -11.37
CA GLY A 96 15.34 -32.83 -12.67
C GLY A 96 15.67 -31.60 -13.51
N PRO A 97 15.18 -31.49 -14.74
CA PRO A 97 15.37 -30.30 -15.57
C PRO A 97 14.40 -29.14 -15.20
N ALA A 98 13.34 -29.39 -14.44
CA ALA A 98 12.33 -28.42 -14.08
C ALA A 98 12.69 -27.67 -12.79
N LEU A 99 12.20 -26.44 -12.68
CA LEU A 99 12.18 -25.65 -11.46
C LEU A 99 10.86 -25.92 -10.73
N ARG A 100 10.91 -26.16 -9.42
CA ARG A 100 9.73 -26.45 -8.61
C ARG A 100 9.51 -25.33 -7.59
N ILE A 101 8.31 -24.78 -7.58
CA ILE A 101 7.83 -23.78 -6.60
C ILE A 101 6.78 -24.47 -5.73
N VAL A 102 7.04 -24.56 -4.44
CA VAL A 102 6.24 -25.32 -3.48
C VAL A 102 5.74 -24.37 -2.41
N GLY A 103 4.44 -24.31 -2.17
CA GLY A 103 3.84 -23.53 -1.08
C GLY A 103 3.32 -24.40 0.04
N GLY A 104 3.41 -23.94 1.31
CA GLY A 104 2.76 -24.58 2.45
C GLY A 104 1.21 -24.42 2.42
N SER A 105 0.72 -23.53 1.59
CA SER A 105 -0.70 -23.31 1.27
C SER A 105 -0.81 -22.64 -0.11
N PRO A 106 -2.03 -22.45 -0.67
CA PRO A 106 -2.20 -21.65 -1.88
C PRO A 106 -1.60 -20.24 -1.80
N ARG A 107 -1.64 -19.59 -0.62
CA ARG A 107 -1.02 -18.29 -0.39
C ARG A 107 0.51 -18.38 -0.32
N GLY A 108 1.06 -19.40 0.34
CA GLY A 108 2.50 -19.69 0.33
C GLY A 108 3.02 -19.92 -1.09
N LEU A 109 2.25 -20.61 -1.94
CA LEU A 109 2.56 -20.78 -3.37
C LEU A 109 2.59 -19.44 -4.12
N LEU A 110 1.64 -18.54 -3.87
CA LEU A 110 1.62 -17.19 -4.45
C LEU A 110 2.89 -16.41 -4.08
N TYR A 111 3.32 -16.47 -2.83
CA TYR A 111 4.57 -15.83 -2.39
C TYR A 111 5.81 -16.44 -3.02
N GLY A 112 5.82 -17.75 -3.18
CA GLY A 112 6.89 -18.47 -3.92
C GLY A 112 6.96 -18.02 -5.38
N VAL A 113 5.82 -17.88 -6.05
CA VAL A 113 5.74 -17.31 -7.40
C VAL A 113 6.22 -15.86 -7.40
N GLY A 114 5.85 -15.05 -6.39
CA GLY A 114 6.36 -13.70 -6.22
C GLY A 114 7.89 -13.66 -6.16
N LYS A 115 8.49 -14.47 -5.29
CA LYS A 115 9.97 -14.57 -5.17
C LYS A 115 10.61 -15.03 -6.48
N PHE A 116 10.04 -16.03 -7.13
CA PHE A 116 10.51 -16.52 -8.41
C PHE A 116 10.51 -15.41 -9.47
N LEU A 117 9.41 -14.67 -9.61
CA LEU A 117 9.27 -13.59 -10.58
C LEU A 117 10.27 -12.45 -10.30
N ARG A 118 10.36 -12.00 -9.05
CA ARG A 118 11.22 -10.87 -8.66
C ARG A 118 12.71 -11.14 -8.80
N THR A 119 13.12 -12.42 -8.78
CA THR A 119 14.51 -12.83 -8.92
C THR A 119 14.85 -13.44 -10.28
N SER A 120 13.89 -13.48 -11.20
CA SER A 120 14.09 -13.81 -12.62
C SER A 120 14.55 -12.58 -13.40
N GLN A 121 15.16 -12.80 -14.58
CA GLN A 121 15.62 -11.72 -15.46
C GLN A 121 14.80 -11.68 -16.74
N TYR A 122 14.57 -10.47 -17.26
CA TYR A 122 13.71 -10.21 -18.41
C TYR A 122 14.40 -9.36 -19.49
N ASP A 123 15.72 -9.27 -19.43
CA ASP A 123 16.53 -8.43 -20.34
C ASP A 123 16.73 -9.12 -21.68
N GLY A 124 15.82 -8.88 -22.62
CA GLY A 124 15.84 -9.44 -23.97
C GLY A 124 15.49 -10.93 -24.07
N SER A 125 15.64 -11.69 -23.00
CA SER A 125 15.21 -13.09 -22.88
C SER A 125 14.78 -13.38 -21.44
N PHE A 126 13.91 -14.37 -21.25
CA PHE A 126 13.56 -14.82 -19.91
C PHE A 126 14.65 -15.75 -19.36
N LYS A 127 15.24 -15.39 -18.22
CA LYS A 127 16.10 -16.28 -17.45
C LYS A 127 15.43 -16.54 -16.11
N PRO A 128 15.11 -17.81 -15.79
CA PRO A 128 14.46 -18.11 -14.51
C PRO A 128 15.39 -17.81 -13.35
N SER A 129 14.78 -17.53 -12.22
CA SER A 129 15.47 -17.29 -10.96
C SER A 129 16.50 -18.40 -10.66
N SER A 130 17.69 -17.99 -10.23
CA SER A 130 18.70 -18.89 -9.66
C SER A 130 18.51 -19.09 -8.15
N TRP A 131 17.61 -18.32 -7.51
CA TRP A 131 17.35 -18.44 -6.07
C TRP A 131 16.79 -19.83 -5.72
N ARG A 132 17.34 -20.46 -4.70
CA ARG A 132 16.90 -21.77 -4.17
C ARG A 132 16.88 -21.71 -2.66
N GLY A 133 15.94 -22.40 -2.05
CA GLY A 133 15.82 -22.48 -0.60
C GLY A 133 14.39 -22.44 -0.12
N VAL A 134 14.23 -22.30 1.19
CA VAL A 134 12.96 -22.09 1.89
C VAL A 134 12.92 -20.65 2.39
N SER A 135 11.75 -20.03 2.32
CA SER A 135 11.50 -18.72 2.90
C SER A 135 10.13 -18.72 3.56
N GLU A 136 10.06 -18.12 4.73
CA GLU A 136 8.84 -17.92 5.50
C GLU A 136 8.82 -16.49 6.08
N PRO A 137 7.66 -15.87 6.23
CA PRO A 137 7.58 -14.54 6.82
C PRO A 137 7.78 -14.59 8.33
N HIS A 138 8.57 -13.66 8.86
CA HIS A 138 8.70 -13.44 10.29
C HIS A 138 7.45 -12.76 10.86
N GLY A 139 7.00 -11.69 10.22
CA GLY A 139 5.82 -10.92 10.64
C GLY A 139 4.51 -11.61 10.28
N ALA A 140 3.67 -11.87 11.28
CA ALA A 140 2.37 -12.52 11.08
C ALA A 140 1.38 -11.68 10.25
N LEU A 141 1.48 -10.35 10.35
CA LEU A 141 0.57 -9.41 9.67
C LEU A 141 1.39 -8.38 8.88
N ARG A 142 1.30 -8.46 7.57
CA ARG A 142 2.01 -7.62 6.61
C ARG A 142 0.96 -6.91 5.75
N GLY A 143 0.31 -5.96 6.42
CA GLY A 143 -0.82 -5.23 5.85
C GLY A 143 -0.41 -4.06 4.97
N MET A 144 -1.41 -3.47 4.33
CA MET A 144 -1.34 -2.19 3.65
C MET A 144 -2.62 -1.41 3.94
N TYR A 145 -2.49 -0.20 4.48
CA TYR A 145 -3.62 0.67 4.70
C TYR A 145 -3.79 1.63 3.53
N PHE A 146 -4.85 1.46 2.77
CA PHE A 146 -5.23 2.38 1.70
C PHE A 146 -6.15 3.47 2.24
N ALA A 147 -5.72 4.72 2.12
CA ALA A 147 -6.46 5.87 2.61
C ALA A 147 -7.68 6.19 1.72
N THR A 148 -8.68 5.33 1.76
CA THR A 148 -9.92 5.47 0.99
C THR A 148 -10.87 6.56 1.50
N HIS A 149 -10.48 7.29 2.54
CA HIS A 149 -11.20 8.45 3.08
C HIS A 149 -10.77 9.77 2.42
N PHE A 150 -9.75 9.76 1.57
CA PHE A 150 -9.34 10.88 0.74
C PHE A 150 -9.54 10.58 -0.74
N HIS A 151 -9.77 11.62 -1.53
CA HIS A 151 -9.85 11.48 -2.98
C HIS A 151 -8.45 11.31 -3.57
N ASN A 152 -8.11 10.07 -3.89
CA ASN A 152 -6.81 9.67 -4.42
C ASN A 152 -6.97 8.48 -5.37
N TRP A 153 -5.85 7.92 -5.84
CA TRP A 153 -5.84 6.77 -6.74
C TRP A 153 -6.70 5.60 -6.26
N TYR A 154 -6.68 5.29 -4.95
CA TYR A 154 -7.43 4.17 -4.38
C TYR A 154 -8.96 4.30 -4.51
N VAL A 155 -9.46 5.53 -4.61
CA VAL A 155 -10.89 5.82 -4.76
C VAL A 155 -11.30 5.91 -6.23
N GLN A 156 -10.37 6.29 -7.12
CA GLN A 156 -10.64 6.56 -8.53
C GLN A 156 -10.27 5.41 -9.46
N ALA A 157 -9.40 4.51 -9.03
CA ALA A 157 -8.96 3.38 -9.84
C ALA A 157 -10.10 2.41 -10.15
N SER A 158 -10.07 1.85 -11.35
CA SER A 158 -11.01 0.79 -11.75
C SER A 158 -10.79 -0.51 -10.96
N GLN A 159 -11.81 -1.36 -10.91
CA GLN A 159 -11.70 -2.71 -10.31
C GLN A 159 -10.50 -3.51 -10.87
N ALA A 160 -10.22 -3.37 -12.17
CA ALA A 160 -9.12 -4.08 -12.80
C ALA A 160 -7.75 -3.57 -12.30
N GLU A 161 -7.60 -2.25 -12.14
CA GLU A 161 -6.39 -1.63 -11.59
C GLU A 161 -6.21 -1.98 -10.12
N ILE A 162 -7.26 -1.92 -9.31
CA ILE A 162 -7.25 -2.34 -7.90
C ILE A 162 -6.81 -3.81 -7.77
N SER A 163 -7.41 -4.70 -8.56
CA SER A 163 -7.08 -6.12 -8.55
C SER A 163 -5.63 -6.35 -8.96
N ARG A 164 -5.16 -5.68 -10.02
CA ARG A 164 -3.78 -5.78 -10.50
C ARG A 164 -2.78 -5.28 -9.45
N TYR A 165 -3.07 -4.13 -8.81
CA TYR A 165 -2.19 -3.56 -7.81
C TYR A 165 -2.15 -4.42 -6.53
N THR A 166 -3.29 -5.00 -6.13
CA THR A 166 -3.35 -5.95 -5.01
C THR A 166 -2.51 -7.21 -5.29
N GLU A 167 -2.51 -7.70 -6.53
CA GLU A 167 -1.61 -8.79 -6.96
C GLU A 167 -0.14 -8.39 -6.83
N ASP A 168 0.22 -7.21 -7.33
CA ASP A 168 1.61 -6.74 -7.26
C ASP A 168 2.09 -6.67 -5.81
N LEU A 169 1.27 -6.14 -4.90
CA LEU A 169 1.58 -6.10 -3.47
C LEU A 169 1.67 -7.51 -2.84
N ALA A 170 0.78 -8.44 -3.22
CA ALA A 170 0.84 -9.82 -2.77
C ALA A 170 2.12 -10.53 -3.25
N LEU A 171 2.59 -10.27 -4.46
CA LEU A 171 3.88 -10.76 -4.94
C LEU A 171 5.07 -10.28 -4.12
N TRP A 172 4.94 -9.16 -3.39
CA TRP A 172 5.92 -8.65 -2.42
C TRP A 172 5.70 -9.17 -1.00
N GLY A 173 4.63 -9.93 -0.74
CA GLY A 173 4.39 -10.58 0.55
C GLY A 173 3.32 -9.93 1.43
N VAL A 174 2.53 -8.98 0.91
CA VAL A 174 1.34 -8.45 1.59
C VAL A 174 0.35 -9.58 1.85
N ASN A 175 -0.21 -9.63 3.07
CA ASN A 175 -1.23 -10.62 3.45
C ASN A 175 -2.53 -10.00 3.99
N ALA A 176 -2.61 -8.67 4.08
CA ALA A 176 -3.82 -7.97 4.50
C ALA A 176 -3.95 -6.62 3.79
N VAL A 177 -5.19 -6.24 3.47
CA VAL A 177 -5.51 -4.94 2.87
C VAL A 177 -6.57 -4.26 3.73
N MET A 178 -6.31 -3.02 4.13
CA MET A 178 -7.26 -2.19 4.88
C MET A 178 -7.85 -1.12 3.95
N ALA A 179 -9.18 -1.06 3.92
CA ALA A 179 -9.94 0.02 3.31
C ALA A 179 -11.10 0.38 4.22
N ILE A 180 -11.48 1.66 4.26
CA ILE A 180 -12.53 2.18 5.14
C ILE A 180 -13.66 2.83 4.36
N LEU A 181 -14.87 2.77 4.93
CA LEU A 181 -15.98 3.61 4.48
C LEU A 181 -15.79 5.02 5.06
N PRO A 182 -15.63 6.05 4.23
CA PRO A 182 -15.36 7.41 4.70
C PRO A 182 -16.63 8.10 5.23
N MET A 183 -17.23 7.56 6.31
CA MET A 183 -18.48 8.07 6.88
C MET A 183 -18.42 9.57 7.20
N ILE A 184 -17.23 10.07 7.58
CA ILE A 184 -16.97 11.48 7.84
C ILE A 184 -17.30 12.39 6.63
N ASN A 185 -17.14 11.88 5.42
CA ASN A 185 -17.36 12.62 4.17
C ASN A 185 -18.80 12.48 3.65
N LEU A 186 -19.61 11.67 4.30
CA LEU A 186 -20.98 11.35 3.91
C LEU A 186 -21.97 12.01 4.87
N ARG A 187 -23.16 12.37 4.36
CA ARG A 187 -24.22 12.92 5.19
C ARG A 187 -24.91 11.85 6.04
N ASP A 188 -25.24 10.73 5.43
CA ASP A 188 -25.94 9.57 6.01
C ASP A 188 -25.85 8.36 5.05
N TRP A 189 -26.57 7.29 5.36
CA TRP A 189 -26.63 6.10 4.51
C TRP A 189 -27.34 6.34 3.15
N ASP A 190 -28.15 7.37 3.04
CA ASP A 190 -28.87 7.71 1.81
C ASP A 190 -28.11 8.79 0.99
N ASP A 191 -26.89 9.16 1.39
CA ASP A 191 -26.03 10.04 0.61
C ASP A 191 -25.69 9.39 -0.73
N PRO A 192 -25.79 10.11 -1.86
CA PRO A 192 -25.49 9.56 -3.19
C PRO A 192 -24.08 8.95 -3.32
N GLN A 193 -23.13 9.34 -2.48
CA GLN A 193 -21.76 8.82 -2.48
C GLN A 193 -21.59 7.56 -1.61
N THR A 194 -22.59 7.17 -0.82
CA THR A 194 -22.48 6.01 0.09
C THR A 194 -22.36 4.70 -0.70
N GLU A 195 -23.22 4.45 -1.69
CA GLU A 195 -23.14 3.24 -2.49
C GLU A 195 -21.88 3.13 -3.36
N PRO A 196 -21.38 4.19 -4.01
CA PRO A 196 -20.05 4.18 -4.63
C PRO A 196 -18.92 3.81 -3.65
N ALA A 197 -18.92 4.37 -2.43
CA ALA A 197 -17.90 4.08 -1.42
C ALA A 197 -17.98 2.62 -0.90
N LEU A 198 -19.18 2.08 -0.68
CA LEU A 198 -19.39 0.68 -0.34
C LEU A 198 -18.95 -0.27 -1.47
N THR A 199 -19.28 0.08 -2.70
CA THR A 199 -18.84 -0.69 -3.89
C THR A 199 -17.32 -0.74 -3.95
N MET A 200 -16.63 0.37 -3.74
CA MET A 200 -15.17 0.42 -3.68
C MET A 200 -14.62 -0.48 -2.55
N MET A 201 -15.18 -0.43 -1.33
CA MET A 201 -14.76 -1.31 -0.24
C MET A 201 -14.93 -2.79 -0.58
N ARG A 202 -16.08 -3.17 -1.17
CA ARG A 202 -16.32 -4.55 -1.63
C ARG A 202 -15.30 -4.97 -2.69
N GLN A 203 -14.93 -4.08 -3.60
CA GLN A 203 -13.90 -4.34 -4.61
C GLN A 203 -12.54 -4.64 -3.99
N TYR A 204 -12.13 -3.90 -2.96
CA TYR A 204 -10.90 -4.21 -2.22
C TYR A 204 -10.99 -5.53 -1.48
N ALA A 205 -12.11 -5.80 -0.79
CA ALA A 205 -12.33 -7.07 -0.11
C ALA A 205 -12.28 -8.26 -1.09
N GLN A 206 -12.95 -8.16 -2.22
CA GLN A 206 -12.95 -9.21 -3.27
C GLN A 206 -11.57 -9.42 -3.86
N SER A 207 -10.83 -8.33 -4.16
CA SER A 207 -9.46 -8.42 -4.69
C SER A 207 -8.52 -9.10 -3.69
N ALA A 208 -8.60 -8.74 -2.41
CA ALA A 208 -7.82 -9.36 -1.35
C ALA A 208 -8.18 -10.85 -1.17
N LYS A 209 -9.48 -11.16 -0.99
CA LYS A 209 -9.98 -12.52 -0.79
C LYS A 209 -9.67 -13.45 -1.98
N GLY A 210 -9.73 -12.93 -3.20
CA GLY A 210 -9.39 -13.66 -4.42
C GLY A 210 -7.93 -14.15 -4.46
N LEU A 211 -7.06 -13.57 -3.65
CA LEU A 211 -5.66 -13.95 -3.47
C LEU A 211 -5.41 -14.66 -2.11
N GLY A 212 -6.46 -14.88 -1.31
CA GLY A 212 -6.36 -15.42 0.03
C GLY A 212 -5.80 -14.44 1.07
N LEU A 213 -5.79 -13.13 0.76
CA LEU A 213 -5.40 -12.09 1.72
C LEU A 213 -6.57 -11.76 2.65
N GLN A 214 -6.24 -11.19 3.81
CA GLN A 214 -7.23 -10.72 4.77
C GLN A 214 -7.74 -9.32 4.39
N PHE A 215 -9.03 -9.09 4.59
CA PHE A 215 -9.63 -7.75 4.46
C PHE A 215 -9.82 -7.12 5.84
N VAL A 216 -9.40 -5.87 5.95
CA VAL A 216 -9.44 -5.09 7.20
C VAL A 216 -10.26 -3.82 6.96
N THR A 217 -11.08 -3.45 7.94
CA THR A 217 -11.68 -2.12 7.98
C THR A 217 -11.44 -1.45 9.33
N ALA A 218 -11.58 -0.13 9.39
CA ALA A 218 -11.40 0.61 10.62
C ALA A 218 -12.67 1.36 11.03
N LEU A 219 -12.87 1.47 12.34
CA LEU A 219 -13.94 2.24 12.96
C LEU A 219 -13.39 3.14 14.07
N ASN A 220 -14.04 4.29 14.23
CA ASN A 220 -13.83 5.24 15.32
C ASN A 220 -15.19 5.76 15.82
N ASN A 221 -15.20 6.83 16.61
CA ASN A 221 -16.45 7.48 17.01
C ASN A 221 -16.87 8.63 16.08
N THR A 222 -16.18 8.86 14.98
CA THR A 222 -16.61 9.82 13.95
C THR A 222 -17.54 9.11 12.97
N MET A 223 -18.67 9.76 12.72
CA MET A 223 -19.74 9.22 11.88
C MET A 223 -20.19 10.27 10.87
N PHE A 224 -21.29 10.01 10.22
CA PHE A 224 -21.91 10.85 9.22
C PHE A 224 -22.10 12.32 9.65
N SER A 225 -21.90 13.25 8.75
CA SER A 225 -22.06 14.69 9.00
C SER A 225 -23.50 15.08 9.38
N GLY A 226 -24.49 14.30 8.96
CA GLY A 226 -25.91 14.46 9.33
C GLY A 226 -26.29 13.95 10.72
N ALA A 227 -25.34 13.47 11.52
CA ALA A 227 -25.62 13.01 12.89
C ALA A 227 -26.23 14.13 13.76
N PRO A 228 -27.22 13.80 14.61
CA PRO A 228 -27.88 14.77 15.47
C PRO A 228 -26.88 15.54 16.37
N PRO A 229 -27.00 16.86 16.51
CA PRO A 229 -26.08 17.66 17.33
C PRO A 229 -26.05 17.27 18.79
N GLU A 230 -27.16 16.80 19.37
CA GLU A 230 -27.33 16.44 20.78
C GLU A 230 -26.54 15.21 21.21
N ILE A 231 -26.13 14.35 20.26
CA ILE A 231 -25.32 13.17 20.55
C ILE A 231 -23.83 13.38 20.27
N ARG A 232 -23.45 14.55 19.81
CA ARG A 232 -22.05 14.83 19.44
C ARG A 232 -21.12 14.85 20.65
N ALA A 233 -19.88 14.50 20.39
CA ALA A 233 -18.83 14.51 21.38
C ALA A 233 -18.50 15.92 21.86
N THR A 234 -18.08 16.05 23.12
CA THR A 234 -17.46 17.28 23.61
C THR A 234 -16.08 17.41 22.94
N PRO A 235 -15.79 18.57 22.30
CA PRO A 235 -14.51 18.80 21.63
C PRO A 235 -13.32 18.59 22.60
N LEU A 236 -12.26 18.02 22.11
CA LEU A 236 -11.01 17.87 22.84
C LEU A 236 -10.32 19.25 22.95
N PRO A 237 -9.81 19.61 24.14
CA PRO A 237 -9.16 20.91 24.35
C PRO A 237 -7.71 20.94 23.86
N ASP A 238 -7.39 20.20 22.80
CA ASP A 238 -6.04 20.11 22.29
C ASP A 238 -5.78 21.20 21.25
N PRO A 239 -4.69 21.98 21.37
CA PRO A 239 -4.33 22.98 20.36
C PRO A 239 -3.79 22.38 19.06
N THR A 240 -3.46 21.10 19.03
CA THR A 240 -3.04 20.41 17.80
C THR A 240 -4.26 19.94 17.01
N HIS A 241 -4.33 20.22 15.72
CA HIS A 241 -5.44 19.85 14.85
C HIS A 241 -5.67 18.33 14.72
N ARG A 242 -4.81 17.53 15.31
CA ARG A 242 -4.81 16.06 15.16
C ARG A 242 -5.51 15.30 16.28
N ARG A 243 -6.12 15.98 17.28
CA ARG A 243 -6.79 15.32 18.40
C ARG A 243 -8.30 15.55 18.41
N GLY A 244 -9.00 14.97 17.45
CA GLY A 244 -10.46 14.95 17.42
C GLY A 244 -11.12 16.26 17.03
N ASN A 245 -10.45 17.09 16.23
CA ASN A 245 -11.01 18.33 15.72
C ASN A 245 -11.54 18.20 14.27
N SER A 246 -11.42 17.02 13.68
CA SER A 246 -11.91 16.70 12.34
C SER A 246 -13.25 15.97 12.41
N GLY A 247 -14.14 16.26 11.46
CA GLY A 247 -15.41 15.57 11.34
C GLY A 247 -16.42 15.86 12.45
N HIS A 248 -17.27 14.89 12.71
CA HIS A 248 -18.38 14.99 13.67
C HIS A 248 -18.37 13.81 14.64
N PRO A 249 -17.43 13.75 15.61
CA PRO A 249 -17.37 12.66 16.58
C PRO A 249 -18.66 12.59 17.41
N ILE A 250 -19.07 11.38 17.71
CA ILE A 250 -20.24 11.06 18.53
C ILE A 250 -19.77 10.65 19.93
N CYS A 251 -20.49 11.08 20.97
CA CYS A 251 -20.16 10.70 22.34
C CYS A 251 -20.73 9.31 22.69
N PRO A 252 -19.87 8.30 22.94
CA PRO A 252 -20.35 6.96 23.29
C PRO A 252 -20.87 6.85 24.73
N SER A 253 -20.77 7.91 25.54
CA SER A 253 -21.30 7.95 26.90
C SER A 253 -22.72 8.53 26.99
N ILE A 254 -23.21 9.13 25.90
CA ILE A 254 -24.61 9.48 25.72
C ILE A 254 -25.33 8.22 25.20
N PRO A 255 -26.41 7.71 25.88
CA PRO A 255 -27.07 6.47 25.47
C PRO A 255 -27.51 6.46 24.00
N GLU A 256 -28.08 7.55 23.51
CA GLU A 256 -28.51 7.74 22.12
C GLU A 256 -27.30 7.80 21.17
N GLY A 257 -26.20 8.39 21.61
CA GLY A 257 -24.93 8.43 20.87
C GLY A 257 -24.31 7.03 20.72
N HIS A 258 -24.28 6.26 21.79
CA HIS A 258 -23.85 4.87 21.75
C HIS A 258 -24.72 4.03 20.83
N ALA A 259 -26.05 4.15 20.96
CA ALA A 259 -26.99 3.42 20.10
C ALA A 259 -26.78 3.79 18.61
N TYR A 260 -26.54 5.07 18.30
CA TYR A 260 -26.25 5.55 16.96
C TYR A 260 -24.95 4.93 16.40
N LEU A 261 -23.86 4.93 17.17
CA LEU A 261 -22.58 4.31 16.79
C LEU A 261 -22.74 2.82 16.50
N MET A 262 -23.41 2.08 17.39
CA MET A 262 -23.62 0.65 17.26
C MET A 262 -24.55 0.29 16.08
N ALA A 263 -25.57 1.10 15.79
CA ALA A 263 -26.47 0.90 14.67
C ALA A 263 -25.75 1.08 13.32
N ASN A 264 -24.90 2.12 13.21
CA ASN A 264 -24.13 2.36 11.98
C ASN A 264 -23.04 1.30 11.76
N ALA A 265 -22.35 0.88 12.82
CA ALA A 265 -21.40 -0.23 12.72
C ALA A 265 -22.09 -1.55 12.32
N ARG A 266 -23.25 -1.86 12.89
CA ARG A 266 -24.05 -3.02 12.52
C ARG A 266 -24.41 -2.99 11.04
N ARG A 267 -24.93 -1.86 10.55
CA ARG A 267 -25.27 -1.71 9.14
C ARG A 267 -24.06 -1.90 8.22
N LEU A 268 -22.90 -1.34 8.57
CA LEU A 268 -21.67 -1.59 7.81
C LEU A 268 -21.33 -3.08 7.74
N PHE A 269 -21.45 -3.82 8.85
CA PHE A 269 -21.18 -5.25 8.87
C PHE A 269 -22.21 -6.05 8.05
N GLU A 270 -23.47 -5.63 8.05
CA GLU A 270 -24.52 -6.21 7.20
C GLU A 270 -24.23 -5.97 5.70
N GLU A 271 -23.81 -4.75 5.34
CA GLU A 271 -23.40 -4.38 3.97
C GLU A 271 -22.14 -5.13 3.48
N MET A 272 -21.30 -5.60 4.40
CA MET A 272 -20.09 -6.35 4.09
C MET A 272 -20.22 -7.86 4.31
N ALA A 273 -21.41 -8.36 4.64
CA ALA A 273 -21.63 -9.76 5.04
C ALA A 273 -21.27 -10.77 3.93
N ASP A 274 -21.49 -10.43 2.68
CA ASP A 274 -21.22 -11.28 1.51
C ASP A 274 -19.72 -11.47 1.22
N VAL A 275 -18.91 -10.46 1.50
CA VAL A 275 -17.44 -10.50 1.29
C VAL A 275 -16.67 -10.79 2.57
N GLY A 276 -17.23 -10.46 3.73
CA GLY A 276 -16.66 -10.68 5.05
C GLY A 276 -15.53 -9.73 5.43
N VAL A 277 -15.44 -9.45 6.73
CA VAL A 277 -14.33 -8.69 7.35
C VAL A 277 -13.54 -9.66 8.21
N ASP A 278 -12.21 -9.71 8.03
CA ASP A 278 -11.33 -10.58 8.82
C ASP A 278 -10.76 -9.88 10.04
N ILE A 279 -10.53 -8.57 9.93
CA ILE A 279 -9.92 -7.78 11.01
C ILE A 279 -10.64 -6.43 11.11
N LEU A 280 -10.96 -6.01 12.33
CA LEU A 280 -11.49 -4.69 12.65
C LEU A 280 -10.43 -3.88 13.41
N CYS A 281 -10.08 -2.73 12.88
CA CYS A 281 -9.16 -1.78 13.50
C CYS A 281 -9.92 -0.65 14.18
N PHE A 282 -9.54 -0.30 15.40
CA PHE A 282 -10.08 0.85 16.12
C PHE A 282 -9.10 2.01 16.06
N TRP A 283 -9.62 3.23 15.86
CA TRP A 283 -8.81 4.44 15.70
C TRP A 283 -9.18 5.49 16.76
N PRO A 284 -8.21 6.03 17.54
CA PRO A 284 -8.56 6.87 18.70
C PRO A 284 -8.75 8.34 18.35
N TYR A 285 -7.84 8.93 17.60
CA TYR A 285 -7.73 10.38 17.38
C TYR A 285 -7.64 10.73 15.90
N ASP A 286 -7.37 11.97 15.59
CA ASP A 286 -7.36 12.63 14.32
C ASP A 286 -8.80 12.93 13.84
N GLU A 287 -9.60 11.92 13.66
CA GLU A 287 -11.02 12.03 13.28
C GLU A 287 -11.94 11.50 14.39
N GLY A 288 -11.47 11.40 15.61
CA GLY A 288 -12.22 10.87 16.74
C GLY A 288 -11.88 11.53 18.07
N GLY A 289 -12.68 11.24 19.09
CA GLY A 289 -12.44 11.70 20.45
C GLY A 289 -13.67 12.25 21.15
N CYS A 290 -13.58 12.38 22.46
CA CYS A 290 -14.57 13.04 23.31
C CYS A 290 -13.96 13.49 24.64
N ALA A 291 -14.14 14.77 25.01
CA ALA A 291 -13.61 15.35 26.24
C ALA A 291 -14.62 15.40 27.40
N CYS A 292 -15.79 14.80 27.29
CA CYS A 292 -16.75 14.79 28.40
C CYS A 292 -16.18 14.01 29.61
N GLU A 293 -16.68 14.26 30.79
CA GLU A 293 -16.21 13.67 32.04
C GLU A 293 -16.18 12.13 32.02
N MET A 294 -17.15 11.52 31.34
CA MET A 294 -17.27 10.06 31.23
C MET A 294 -16.27 9.44 30.25
N CYS A 295 -15.84 10.19 29.22
CA CYS A 295 -14.97 9.68 28.15
C CYS A 295 -13.49 9.96 28.35
N ARG A 296 -13.13 11.00 29.09
CA ARG A 296 -11.72 11.42 29.24
C ARG A 296 -10.98 10.67 30.35
N PRO A 297 -9.68 10.39 30.21
CA PRO A 297 -8.89 10.53 29.00
C PRO A 297 -9.41 9.64 27.89
N TRP A 298 -9.57 10.19 26.67
CA TRP A 298 -10.25 9.48 25.59
C TRP A 298 -9.59 8.14 25.26
N GLY A 299 -8.28 8.15 24.99
CA GLY A 299 -7.53 6.97 24.58
C GLY A 299 -7.52 5.82 25.58
N SER A 300 -7.62 6.12 26.88
CA SER A 300 -7.61 5.11 27.95
C SER A 300 -8.97 4.84 28.59
N LYS A 301 -10.04 5.54 28.19
CA LYS A 301 -11.37 5.37 28.81
C LYS A 301 -12.49 5.24 27.76
N GLY A 302 -12.95 6.33 27.16
CA GLY A 302 -14.08 6.31 26.21
C GLY A 302 -13.80 5.48 24.98
N TYR A 303 -12.60 5.60 24.43
CA TYR A 303 -12.13 4.84 23.29
C TYR A 303 -12.07 3.33 23.57
N LEU A 304 -11.49 2.91 24.69
CA LEU A 304 -11.36 1.49 25.01
C LEU A 304 -12.73 0.83 25.23
N LYS A 305 -13.66 1.55 25.89
CA LYS A 305 -15.03 1.05 26.07
C LYS A 305 -15.73 0.85 24.73
N LEU A 306 -15.71 1.87 23.87
CA LEU A 306 -16.32 1.80 22.54
C LEU A 306 -15.69 0.68 21.70
N SER A 307 -14.35 0.58 21.72
CA SER A 307 -13.64 -0.45 20.95
C SER A 307 -14.04 -1.87 21.36
N ARG A 308 -14.24 -2.11 22.66
CA ARG A 308 -14.73 -3.40 23.18
C ARG A 308 -16.15 -3.69 22.70
N ASP A 309 -17.05 -2.71 22.82
CA ASP A 309 -18.45 -2.87 22.37
C ASP A 309 -18.52 -3.16 20.85
N LEU A 310 -17.68 -2.49 20.04
CA LEU A 310 -17.57 -2.74 18.59
C LEU A 310 -16.93 -4.09 18.26
N ALA A 311 -15.96 -4.55 19.06
CA ALA A 311 -15.36 -5.88 18.90
C ALA A 311 -16.40 -6.98 19.12
N ASP A 312 -17.21 -6.88 20.18
CA ASP A 312 -18.28 -7.83 20.47
C ASP A 312 -19.35 -7.83 19.37
N LEU A 313 -19.75 -6.65 18.89
CA LEU A 313 -20.67 -6.54 17.75
C LEU A 313 -20.06 -7.17 16.49
N GLY A 314 -18.81 -6.85 16.16
CA GLY A 314 -18.14 -7.38 14.98
C GLY A 314 -18.04 -8.90 15.00
N ARG A 315 -17.71 -9.51 16.14
CA ARG A 315 -17.66 -10.97 16.31
C ARG A 315 -19.04 -11.64 16.22
N SER A 316 -20.12 -10.93 16.53
CA SER A 316 -21.47 -11.44 16.31
C SER A 316 -21.85 -11.58 14.83
N HIS A 317 -21.21 -10.80 13.95
CA HIS A 317 -21.36 -10.87 12.49
C HIS A 317 -20.31 -11.76 11.83
N PHE A 318 -19.06 -11.69 12.31
CA PHE A 318 -17.90 -12.40 11.79
C PHE A 318 -17.21 -13.19 12.90
N PRO A 319 -17.59 -14.46 13.14
CA PRO A 319 -17.12 -15.22 14.31
C PRO A 319 -15.61 -15.36 14.47
N ASN A 320 -14.86 -15.29 13.36
CA ASN A 320 -13.39 -15.37 13.36
C ASN A 320 -12.70 -13.99 13.32
N LEU A 321 -13.45 -12.90 13.53
CA LEU A 321 -12.95 -11.54 13.48
C LEU A 321 -11.81 -11.33 14.48
N LYS A 322 -10.69 -10.86 14.00
CA LYS A 322 -9.59 -10.32 14.81
C LYS A 322 -9.73 -8.83 15.00
N THR A 323 -9.06 -8.30 16.01
CA THR A 323 -9.15 -6.89 16.37
C THR A 323 -7.76 -6.27 16.54
N ILE A 324 -7.63 -5.04 16.05
CA ILE A 324 -6.45 -4.19 16.20
C ILE A 324 -6.87 -2.92 16.95
N LEU A 325 -6.13 -2.54 17.99
CA LEU A 325 -6.28 -1.27 18.67
C LEU A 325 -5.13 -0.35 18.25
N SER A 326 -5.43 0.74 17.56
CA SER A 326 -4.46 1.79 17.28
C SER A 326 -4.20 2.64 18.52
N THR A 327 -2.94 3.01 18.70
CA THR A 327 -2.49 3.95 19.73
C THR A 327 -2.05 5.29 19.11
N TRP A 328 -2.60 5.61 17.94
CA TRP A 328 -2.33 6.85 17.24
C TRP A 328 -2.46 8.06 18.17
N MET A 329 -1.43 8.89 18.25
CA MET A 329 -1.35 10.09 19.05
C MET A 329 -1.31 9.88 20.60
N PHE A 330 -1.06 8.66 21.11
CA PHE A 330 -0.96 8.43 22.57
C PHE A 330 0.26 9.11 23.23
N ASP A 331 1.27 9.46 22.42
CA ASP A 331 2.45 10.19 22.91
C ASP A 331 2.25 11.71 22.95
N THR A 332 1.12 12.20 22.46
CA THR A 332 0.74 13.62 22.58
C THR A 332 -0.13 13.84 23.82
N PRO A 333 -0.14 15.05 24.43
CA PRO A 333 -1.00 15.33 25.59
C PRO A 333 -2.49 15.02 25.32
N PRO A 334 -3.27 14.56 26.32
CA PRO A 334 -2.86 14.34 27.71
C PRO A 334 -1.98 13.11 27.86
N GLU A 335 -1.01 13.18 28.79
CA GLU A 335 -0.16 12.04 29.14
C GLU A 335 -0.96 10.94 29.87
N GLY A 336 -0.39 9.71 29.88
CA GLY A 336 -0.91 8.58 30.66
C GLY A 336 -1.84 7.64 29.89
N GLU A 337 -2.10 7.87 28.59
CA GLU A 337 -2.97 6.98 27.82
C GLU A 337 -2.35 5.59 27.60
N TRP A 338 -1.05 5.50 27.39
CA TRP A 338 -0.34 4.22 27.34
C TRP A 338 -0.45 3.43 28.65
N GLN A 339 -0.26 4.10 29.79
CA GLN A 339 -0.41 3.46 31.10
C GLN A 339 -1.86 3.03 31.34
N GLY A 340 -2.83 3.90 31.00
CA GLY A 340 -4.24 3.56 31.12
C GLY A 340 -4.67 2.39 30.23
N LEU A 341 -4.10 2.24 29.04
CA LEU A 341 -4.28 1.07 28.19
C LEU A 341 -3.68 -0.19 28.86
N ALA A 342 -2.46 -0.09 29.37
CA ALA A 342 -1.81 -1.21 30.06
C ALA A 342 -2.62 -1.67 31.27
N ASP A 343 -3.11 -0.75 32.11
CA ASP A 343 -3.94 -1.03 33.29
C ASP A 343 -5.28 -1.71 32.89
N ALA A 344 -5.89 -1.25 31.81
CA ALA A 344 -7.14 -1.83 31.31
C ALA A 344 -6.94 -3.25 30.77
N LEU A 345 -5.85 -3.49 30.04
CA LEU A 345 -5.55 -4.81 29.48
C LEU A 345 -5.05 -5.81 30.53
N ALA A 346 -4.46 -5.33 31.63
CA ALA A 346 -4.12 -6.18 32.78
C ALA A 346 -5.35 -6.80 33.45
N GLN A 347 -6.53 -6.19 33.31
CA GLN A 347 -7.81 -6.70 33.81
C GLN A 347 -8.47 -7.70 32.87
N GLY A 348 -7.97 -7.85 31.63
CA GLY A 348 -8.44 -8.78 30.63
C GLY A 348 -8.28 -8.23 29.20
N ASN A 349 -7.59 -8.99 28.36
CA ASN A 349 -7.27 -8.60 26.99
C ASN A 349 -7.91 -9.49 25.91
N GLY A 350 -8.71 -10.49 26.28
CA GLY A 350 -9.26 -11.49 25.34
C GLY A 350 -10.17 -10.96 24.21
N TRP A 351 -10.46 -9.66 24.22
CA TRP A 351 -11.21 -8.98 23.16
C TRP A 351 -10.31 -8.36 22.10
N LEU A 352 -8.98 -8.31 22.32
CA LEU A 352 -8.00 -7.64 21.47
C LEU A 352 -6.91 -8.63 21.02
N ASP A 353 -6.58 -8.60 19.73
CA ASP A 353 -5.57 -9.47 19.14
C ASP A 353 -4.24 -8.77 18.89
N TYR A 354 -4.25 -7.46 18.57
CA TYR A 354 -3.05 -6.69 18.21
C TYR A 354 -3.13 -5.26 18.73
N ILE A 355 -1.96 -4.68 19.02
CA ILE A 355 -1.78 -3.23 19.19
C ILE A 355 -1.07 -2.69 17.97
N LEU A 356 -1.53 -1.55 17.43
CA LEU A 356 -0.92 -0.85 16.31
C LEU A 356 -0.36 0.49 16.80
N ALA A 357 0.96 0.65 16.77
CA ALA A 357 1.63 1.85 17.21
C ALA A 357 2.09 2.72 16.05
N ASP A 358 1.98 4.02 16.22
CA ASP A 358 2.47 5.02 15.28
C ASP A 358 3.99 4.90 15.09
N SER A 359 4.44 5.17 13.86
CA SER A 359 5.86 5.14 13.53
C SER A 359 6.18 6.17 12.41
N HIS A 360 5.58 7.36 12.55
CA HIS A 360 5.71 8.44 11.58
C HIS A 360 7.15 9.00 11.52
N GLU A 361 7.66 9.56 12.61
CA GLU A 361 9.03 10.09 12.70
C GLU A 361 9.93 9.18 13.53
N ASP A 362 9.49 8.88 14.74
CA ASP A 362 10.11 7.97 15.67
C ASP A 362 9.03 7.07 16.27
N PHE A 363 9.45 5.93 16.77
CA PHE A 363 8.51 4.99 17.41
C PHE A 363 8.20 5.41 18.84
N PRO A 364 6.97 5.19 19.34
CA PRO A 364 6.58 5.48 20.72
C PRO A 364 7.54 4.90 21.75
N ARG A 365 7.87 5.73 22.76
CA ARG A 365 8.82 5.31 23.80
C ARG A 365 8.25 4.25 24.75
N TYR A 366 6.94 4.32 25.02
CA TYR A 366 6.34 3.42 26.01
C TYR A 366 6.55 1.94 25.67
N PRO A 367 6.21 1.42 24.47
CA PRO A 367 6.45 0.01 24.14
C PRO A 367 7.94 -0.36 24.08
N LEU A 368 8.85 0.59 23.80
CA LEU A 368 10.29 0.37 23.80
C LEU A 368 10.88 0.28 25.22
N ASP A 369 10.44 1.15 26.12
CA ASP A 369 11.04 1.34 27.44
C ASP A 369 10.33 0.53 28.55
N VAL A 370 9.02 0.33 28.44
CA VAL A 370 8.16 -0.32 29.44
C VAL A 370 7.69 -1.70 29.00
N GLY A 371 7.40 -1.85 27.70
CA GLY A 371 6.86 -3.06 27.10
C GLY A 371 5.48 -2.89 26.50
N VAL A 372 5.02 -3.90 25.77
CA VAL A 372 3.74 -3.84 25.05
C VAL A 372 2.59 -4.11 26.03
N PRO A 373 1.58 -3.23 26.12
CA PRO A 373 0.41 -3.44 26.97
C PRO A 373 -0.25 -4.81 26.71
N GLY A 374 -0.56 -5.54 27.78
CA GLY A 374 -1.19 -6.86 27.71
C GLY A 374 -0.32 -7.96 27.08
N ASN A 375 0.96 -7.74 26.82
CA ASN A 375 1.87 -8.63 26.08
C ASN A 375 1.31 -9.07 24.71
N LEU A 376 0.52 -8.21 24.07
CA LEU A 376 -0.07 -8.48 22.77
C LEU A 376 0.96 -8.30 21.64
N PRO A 377 0.77 -8.99 20.50
CA PRO A 377 1.57 -8.73 19.32
C PRO A 377 1.48 -7.24 18.91
N LEU A 378 2.65 -6.62 18.69
CA LEU A 378 2.76 -5.21 18.33
C LEU A 378 2.95 -5.08 16.81
N LEU A 379 2.18 -4.21 16.22
CA LEU A 379 2.27 -3.79 14.83
C LEU A 379 2.75 -2.35 14.76
N ASN A 380 3.49 -1.99 13.71
CA ASN A 380 3.81 -0.59 13.47
C ASN A 380 2.98 0.02 12.33
N PHE A 381 2.88 1.33 12.36
CA PHE A 381 2.12 2.13 11.41
C PHE A 381 3.02 3.22 10.81
N PRO A 382 4.00 2.87 9.94
CA PRO A 382 4.78 3.88 9.25
C PRO A 382 3.92 4.55 8.18
N GLU A 383 3.93 5.86 8.17
CA GLU A 383 3.37 6.63 7.07
C GLU A 383 4.35 6.61 5.91
N ILE A 384 4.02 5.90 4.84
CA ILE A 384 4.89 5.72 3.68
C ILE A 384 4.49 6.57 2.49
N SER A 385 3.29 7.18 2.54
CA SER A 385 2.72 7.93 1.45
C SER A 385 1.65 8.85 2.01
N MET A 386 1.96 10.14 2.09
CA MET A 386 1.02 11.18 2.51
C MET A 386 1.15 12.38 1.59
N TRP A 387 0.07 12.71 0.89
CA TRP A 387 0.04 13.74 -0.12
C TRP A 387 0.28 15.14 0.44
N GLY A 388 1.20 15.88 -0.20
CA GLY A 388 1.47 17.28 0.15
C GLY A 388 2.24 17.52 1.43
N ASN A 389 2.50 16.48 2.22
CA ASN A 389 3.26 16.55 3.46
C ASN A 389 4.67 15.98 3.31
N TRP A 390 5.58 16.40 4.17
CA TRP A 390 6.87 15.74 4.29
C TRP A 390 6.73 14.38 5.01
N PRO A 391 7.56 13.41 4.64
CA PRO A 391 8.57 13.40 3.57
C PRO A 391 7.99 13.12 2.20
N TRP A 392 6.72 13.02 2.09
CA TRP A 392 5.95 12.67 0.91
C TRP A 392 5.70 13.90 0.04
N GLY A 393 5.32 13.71 -1.16
CA GLY A 393 5.00 14.82 -2.04
C GLY A 393 4.33 14.38 -3.32
N GLY A 394 3.54 15.25 -3.90
CA GLY A 394 2.78 14.98 -5.11
C GLY A 394 3.55 15.14 -6.43
N LEU A 395 4.87 15.26 -6.40
CA LEU A 395 5.69 15.57 -7.58
C LEU A 395 6.38 14.34 -8.20
N GLY A 396 5.66 13.23 -8.30
CA GLY A 396 6.21 11.96 -8.78
C GLY A 396 6.60 11.01 -7.65
N ALA A 397 7.37 10.00 -7.95
CA ALA A 397 7.85 9.05 -6.94
C ALA A 397 8.66 9.75 -5.85
N ASN A 398 8.52 9.28 -4.63
CA ASN A 398 9.29 9.78 -3.49
C ASN A 398 9.92 8.60 -2.73
N PRO A 399 10.94 7.96 -3.30
CA PRO A 399 11.61 6.82 -2.68
C PRO A 399 12.39 7.28 -1.44
N LEU A 400 12.21 6.56 -0.31
CA LEU A 400 12.80 6.90 0.98
C LEU A 400 13.38 5.66 1.70
N PRO A 401 14.20 4.82 1.02
CA PRO A 401 14.67 3.56 1.59
C PRO A 401 15.50 3.74 2.86
N SER A 402 16.35 4.75 2.95
CA SER A 402 17.18 5.03 4.13
C SER A 402 16.34 5.46 5.33
N ARG A 403 15.28 6.25 5.10
CA ARG A 403 14.32 6.61 6.13
C ARG A 403 13.63 5.37 6.71
N PHE A 404 13.08 4.50 5.87
CA PHE A 404 12.38 3.31 6.33
C PHE A 404 13.30 2.28 6.97
N GLN A 405 14.55 2.18 6.52
CA GLN A 405 15.57 1.39 7.20
C GLN A 405 15.84 1.90 8.63
N ARG A 406 15.95 3.22 8.80
CA ARG A 406 16.15 3.84 10.11
C ARG A 406 14.96 3.58 11.05
N LEU A 407 13.73 3.79 10.58
CA LEU A 407 12.52 3.53 11.35
C LEU A 407 12.40 2.05 11.72
N TRP A 408 12.66 1.15 10.78
CA TRP A 408 12.64 -0.29 11.04
C TRP A 408 13.66 -0.73 12.09
N ASN A 409 14.86 -0.18 12.05
CA ASN A 409 15.89 -0.51 13.03
C ASN A 409 15.52 -0.16 14.47
N GLN A 410 14.62 0.79 14.70
CA GLN A 410 14.12 1.13 16.03
C GLN A 410 13.23 0.02 16.61
N VAL A 411 12.51 -0.73 15.75
CA VAL A 411 11.37 -1.55 16.17
C VAL A 411 11.47 -3.03 15.82
N LYS A 412 12.39 -3.43 14.93
CA LYS A 412 12.46 -4.79 14.40
C LYS A 412 12.57 -5.91 15.44
N HIS A 413 12.94 -5.58 16.67
CA HIS A 413 13.09 -6.53 17.78
C HIS A 413 11.82 -6.74 18.60
N ILE A 414 10.78 -5.89 18.42
CA ILE A 414 9.52 -5.96 19.18
C ILE A 414 8.27 -6.02 18.28
N VAL A 415 8.38 -5.64 17.03
CA VAL A 415 7.25 -5.56 16.10
C VAL A 415 7.09 -6.85 15.32
N THR A 416 5.86 -7.33 15.20
CA THR A 416 5.50 -8.57 14.49
C THR A 416 4.77 -8.33 13.16
N GLY A 417 4.96 -7.15 12.57
CA GLY A 417 4.33 -6.73 11.33
C GLY A 417 3.78 -5.32 11.39
N GLY A 418 2.87 -4.96 10.48
CA GLY A 418 2.29 -3.63 10.49
C GLY A 418 1.33 -3.35 9.36
N PHE A 419 0.83 -2.10 9.36
CA PHE A 419 -0.02 -1.53 8.32
C PHE A 419 0.55 -0.17 7.88
N PRO A 420 1.52 -0.15 6.96
CA PRO A 420 2.00 1.11 6.38
C PRO A 420 0.84 1.90 5.78
N TYR A 421 0.78 3.19 6.11
CA TYR A 421 -0.25 4.11 5.62
C TYR A 421 0.10 4.64 4.24
N SER A 422 -0.86 4.60 3.32
CA SER A 422 -0.64 4.99 1.93
C SER A 422 -1.82 5.75 1.34
N GLU A 423 -1.53 6.89 0.72
CA GLU A 423 -2.50 7.74 0.03
C GLU A 423 -2.43 7.64 -1.51
N GLY A 424 -1.67 6.72 -2.06
CA GLY A 424 -1.58 6.54 -3.50
C GLY A 424 -0.54 5.51 -3.94
N ILE A 425 -0.29 5.45 -5.24
CA ILE A 425 0.67 4.51 -5.83
C ILE A 425 2.08 5.09 -6.01
N TYR A 426 2.27 6.38 -5.76
CA TYR A 426 3.51 7.10 -6.04
C TYR A 426 4.70 6.68 -5.17
N GLU A 427 4.48 5.97 -4.05
CA GLU A 427 5.55 5.40 -3.21
C GLU A 427 5.53 3.88 -3.16
N ASP A 428 5.28 3.26 -4.30
CA ASP A 428 5.23 1.81 -4.46
C ASP A 428 6.54 1.12 -4.00
N MET A 429 7.68 1.75 -4.28
CA MET A 429 9.00 1.29 -3.86
C MET A 429 9.13 1.20 -2.32
N ASN A 430 8.61 2.20 -1.60
CA ASN A 430 8.60 2.21 -0.13
C ASN A 430 7.73 1.08 0.44
N LYS A 431 6.62 0.73 -0.23
CA LYS A 431 5.77 -0.40 0.16
C LYS A 431 6.52 -1.71 0.10
N ALA A 432 7.27 -1.94 -0.99
CA ALA A 432 8.11 -3.12 -1.13
C ALA A 432 9.16 -3.20 -0.01
N VAL A 433 9.85 -2.09 0.28
CA VAL A 433 10.87 -2.00 1.35
C VAL A 433 10.28 -2.36 2.71
N VAL A 434 9.15 -1.75 3.09
CA VAL A 434 8.54 -1.96 4.41
C VAL A 434 7.97 -3.38 4.55
N VAL A 435 7.29 -3.90 3.53
CA VAL A 435 6.72 -5.25 3.57
C VAL A 435 7.79 -6.32 3.62
N GLN A 436 8.90 -6.14 2.90
CA GLN A 436 10.03 -7.07 2.95
C GLN A 436 10.78 -7.01 4.29
N ALA A 437 10.79 -5.87 4.98
CA ALA A 437 11.29 -5.79 6.35
C ALA A 437 10.42 -6.62 7.34
N TYR A 438 9.10 -6.69 7.14
CA TYR A 438 8.24 -7.58 7.91
C TYR A 438 8.44 -9.06 7.53
N TRP A 439 8.78 -9.33 6.28
CA TRP A 439 9.06 -10.70 5.83
C TRP A 439 10.37 -11.23 6.42
N GLU A 440 11.43 -10.45 6.30
CA GLU A 440 12.79 -10.80 6.76
C GLU A 440 13.41 -9.62 7.53
N PRO A 441 13.32 -9.59 8.87
CA PRO A 441 13.68 -8.43 9.69
C PRO A 441 15.11 -7.92 9.54
N ASN A 442 16.03 -8.78 9.12
CA ASN A 442 17.44 -8.44 8.95
C ASN A 442 17.82 -8.10 7.51
N ARG A 443 16.89 -8.22 6.57
CA ARG A 443 17.09 -7.77 5.20
C ARG A 443 17.16 -6.24 5.16
N SER A 444 18.17 -5.71 4.49
CA SER A 444 18.31 -4.27 4.33
C SER A 444 17.31 -3.71 3.31
N ALA A 445 16.98 -2.42 3.46
CA ALA A 445 16.21 -1.69 2.46
C ALA A 445 16.94 -1.68 1.10
N GLN A 446 18.26 -1.61 1.12
CA GLN A 446 19.11 -1.65 -0.08
C GLN A 446 18.94 -2.97 -0.86
N GLU A 447 19.01 -4.13 -0.19
CA GLU A 447 18.80 -5.44 -0.84
C GLU A 447 17.39 -5.57 -1.44
N THR A 448 16.39 -4.98 -0.79
CA THR A 448 15.03 -4.95 -1.34
C THR A 448 14.92 -4.01 -2.54
N LEU A 449 15.56 -2.86 -2.46
CA LEU A 449 15.58 -1.89 -3.55
C LEU A 449 16.28 -2.46 -4.79
N GLU A 450 17.39 -3.17 -4.62
CA GLU A 450 18.09 -3.86 -5.72
C GLU A 450 17.19 -4.91 -6.40
N GLU A 451 16.46 -5.72 -5.62
CA GLU A 451 15.48 -6.68 -6.14
C GLU A 451 14.31 -5.97 -6.84
N TYR A 452 13.85 -4.84 -6.29
CA TYR A 452 12.76 -4.04 -6.87
C TYR A 452 13.17 -3.45 -8.24
N VAL A 453 14.32 -2.80 -8.30
CA VAL A 453 14.82 -2.18 -9.54
C VAL A 453 15.05 -3.23 -10.61
N ALA A 454 15.68 -4.36 -10.26
CA ALA A 454 15.91 -5.45 -11.19
C ALA A 454 14.59 -6.04 -11.74
N TYR A 455 13.57 -6.15 -10.89
CA TYR A 455 12.28 -6.70 -11.28
C TYR A 455 11.42 -5.73 -12.08
N GLU A 456 11.35 -4.46 -11.68
CA GLU A 456 10.44 -3.49 -12.31
C GLU A 456 11.07 -2.76 -13.50
N PHE A 457 12.41 -2.67 -13.56
CA PHE A 457 13.10 -1.90 -14.60
C PHE A 457 14.14 -2.72 -15.39
N GLY A 458 14.47 -3.93 -14.95
CA GLY A 458 15.47 -4.80 -15.56
C GLY A 458 16.77 -4.84 -14.76
N SER A 459 17.48 -5.97 -14.87
CA SER A 459 18.68 -6.24 -14.03
C SER A 459 19.84 -5.26 -14.29
N GLY A 460 19.92 -4.71 -15.48
CA GLY A 460 20.92 -3.72 -15.88
C GLY A 460 20.64 -2.30 -15.36
N ALA A 461 19.48 -2.05 -14.72
CA ALA A 461 19.12 -0.71 -14.28
C ALA A 461 19.69 -0.34 -12.89
N ASN A 462 20.14 -1.30 -12.09
CA ASN A 462 20.59 -1.07 -10.72
C ASN A 462 21.73 -0.04 -10.63
N GLU A 463 22.70 -0.10 -11.53
CA GLU A 463 23.89 0.75 -11.50
C GLU A 463 23.57 2.25 -11.49
N ASP A 464 22.49 2.65 -12.17
CA ASP A 464 22.12 4.06 -12.28
C ASP A 464 20.88 4.43 -11.45
N VAL A 465 19.93 3.50 -11.28
CA VAL A 465 18.69 3.79 -10.54
C VAL A 465 18.93 3.89 -9.03
N LEU A 466 19.85 3.09 -8.48
CA LEU A 466 20.18 3.21 -7.04
C LEU A 466 20.77 4.58 -6.70
N PRO A 467 21.80 5.11 -7.41
CA PRO A 467 22.26 6.47 -7.20
C PRO A 467 21.20 7.54 -7.48
N LEU A 468 20.30 7.32 -8.45
CA LEU A 468 19.16 8.22 -8.68
C LEU A 468 18.25 8.30 -7.45
N VAL A 469 17.92 7.16 -6.85
CA VAL A 469 17.08 7.08 -5.64
C VAL A 469 17.75 7.83 -4.49
N ASP A 470 19.05 7.66 -4.27
CA ASP A 470 19.81 8.36 -3.22
C ASP A 470 19.74 9.88 -3.39
N LEU A 471 19.88 10.36 -4.63
CA LEU A 471 19.79 11.80 -4.92
C LEU A 471 18.39 12.35 -4.67
N LEU A 472 17.34 11.60 -5.04
CA LEU A 472 15.94 12.00 -4.81
C LEU A 472 15.59 12.00 -3.32
N GLU A 473 16.02 11.00 -2.54
CA GLU A 473 15.80 10.95 -1.09
C GLU A 473 16.51 12.12 -0.39
N ALA A 474 17.77 12.42 -0.77
CA ALA A 474 18.50 13.55 -0.22
C ALA A 474 17.84 14.89 -0.55
N ALA A 475 17.36 15.09 -1.78
CA ALA A 475 16.64 16.30 -2.19
C ALA A 475 15.32 16.47 -1.42
N ALA A 476 14.55 15.40 -1.25
CA ALA A 476 13.33 15.39 -0.45
C ALA A 476 13.61 15.81 1.00
N GLY A 477 14.63 15.23 1.66
CA GLY A 477 15.00 15.55 3.03
C GLY A 477 15.39 17.02 3.22
N ARG A 478 16.22 17.56 2.34
CA ARG A 478 16.62 18.98 2.37
C ARG A 478 15.43 19.91 2.14
N SER A 479 14.60 19.63 1.15
CA SER A 479 13.41 20.42 0.85
C SER A 479 12.47 20.51 2.05
N TYR A 480 12.27 19.41 2.75
CA TYR A 480 11.48 19.37 3.98
C TYR A 480 12.07 20.24 5.10
N GLN A 481 13.37 20.10 5.35
CA GLN A 481 14.08 20.88 6.37
C GLN A 481 14.22 22.36 5.98
N LYS A 482 13.64 22.79 4.84
CA LYS A 482 13.78 24.14 4.27
C LYS A 482 15.25 24.51 4.05
N GLN A 483 16.09 23.52 3.81
CA GLN A 483 17.50 23.70 3.44
C GLN A 483 17.63 23.81 1.92
N PRO A 484 18.64 24.53 1.42
CA PRO A 484 18.90 24.57 -0.01
C PRO A 484 19.17 23.17 -0.57
N VAL A 485 18.46 22.81 -1.63
CA VAL A 485 18.74 21.61 -2.42
C VAL A 485 19.86 21.94 -3.40
N ASP A 486 20.82 21.03 -3.52
CA ASP A 486 21.93 21.17 -4.45
C ASP A 486 21.42 21.06 -5.90
N ALA A 487 21.55 22.14 -6.66
CA ALA A 487 21.13 22.21 -8.06
C ALA A 487 21.89 21.21 -8.95
N ASP A 488 23.20 21.01 -8.68
CA ASP A 488 23.99 20.04 -9.43
C ASP A 488 23.55 18.60 -9.13
N ALA A 489 23.13 18.31 -7.89
CA ALA A 489 22.55 17.01 -7.55
C ALA A 489 21.22 16.77 -8.27
N ALA A 490 20.34 17.76 -8.33
CA ALA A 490 19.08 17.66 -9.08
C ALA A 490 19.34 17.47 -10.60
N GLN A 491 20.32 18.19 -11.16
CA GLN A 491 20.72 18.01 -12.55
C GLN A 491 21.32 16.62 -12.81
N ARG A 492 22.13 16.08 -11.90
CA ARG A 492 22.67 14.70 -12.00
C ARG A 492 21.56 13.66 -11.93
N ALA A 493 20.58 13.83 -11.02
CA ALA A 493 19.44 12.92 -10.92
C ALA A 493 18.69 12.83 -12.24
N TRP A 494 18.44 13.97 -12.89
CA TRP A 494 17.82 14.01 -14.21
C TRP A 494 18.67 13.32 -15.29
N GLN A 495 19.98 13.58 -15.32
CA GLN A 495 20.89 12.94 -16.28
C GLN A 495 20.92 11.42 -16.13
N LEU A 496 20.90 10.90 -14.89
CA LEU A 496 20.79 9.48 -14.62
C LEU A 496 19.46 8.92 -15.14
N ALA A 497 18.33 9.61 -14.84
CA ALA A 497 17.01 9.18 -15.30
C ALA A 497 16.93 9.10 -16.83
N GLU A 498 17.48 10.09 -17.56
CA GLU A 498 17.53 10.07 -19.03
C GLU A 498 18.43 8.95 -19.58
N ALA A 499 19.59 8.74 -18.95
CA ALA A 499 20.50 7.66 -19.36
C ALA A 499 19.88 6.28 -19.15
N VAL A 500 19.14 6.08 -18.06
CA VAL A 500 18.36 4.86 -17.81
C VAL A 500 17.25 4.70 -18.83
N ASP A 501 16.42 5.74 -19.03
CA ASP A 501 15.28 5.71 -19.97
C ASP A 501 15.68 5.27 -21.37
N ALA A 502 16.84 5.76 -21.85
CA ALA A 502 17.36 5.41 -23.17
C ALA A 502 17.74 3.91 -23.31
N ARG A 503 18.02 3.21 -22.21
CA ARG A 503 18.48 1.81 -22.19
C ARG A 503 17.42 0.83 -21.75
N LEU A 504 16.36 1.29 -21.10
CA LEU A 504 15.29 0.41 -20.60
C LEU A 504 14.61 -0.36 -21.75
N PRO A 505 14.32 -1.65 -21.57
CA PRO A 505 13.45 -2.37 -22.48
C PRO A 505 12.06 -1.74 -22.52
N ALA A 506 11.34 -1.93 -23.63
CA ALA A 506 10.06 -1.26 -23.86
C ALA A 506 9.03 -1.52 -22.74
N TRP A 507 8.99 -2.75 -22.20
CA TRP A 507 8.08 -3.11 -21.11
C TRP A 507 8.36 -2.34 -19.82
N ALA A 508 9.62 -2.06 -19.51
CA ALA A 508 10.01 -1.30 -18.33
C ALA A 508 9.81 0.21 -18.53
N ARG A 509 10.18 0.72 -19.70
CA ARG A 509 9.99 2.14 -20.04
C ARG A 509 8.52 2.56 -20.02
N GLN A 510 7.61 1.67 -20.40
CA GLN A 510 6.16 1.90 -20.37
C GLN A 510 5.52 1.63 -18.99
N ASN A 511 6.31 1.18 -18.02
CA ASN A 511 5.82 0.95 -16.67
C ASN A 511 5.62 2.29 -15.94
N TRP A 512 4.43 2.51 -15.41
CA TRP A 512 4.12 3.72 -14.65
C TRP A 512 5.08 3.97 -13.47
N ARG A 513 5.64 2.90 -12.87
CA ARG A 513 6.63 2.99 -11.77
C ARG A 513 7.91 3.69 -12.22
N TRP A 514 8.38 3.37 -13.42
CA TRP A 514 9.50 4.07 -14.01
C TRP A 514 9.14 5.51 -14.38
N GLU A 515 7.97 5.69 -14.97
CA GLU A 515 7.52 7.00 -15.43
C GLU A 515 7.43 8.01 -14.28
N ILE A 516 6.84 7.64 -13.13
CA ILE A 516 6.73 8.55 -11.98
C ILE A 516 8.11 8.88 -11.36
N LEU A 517 9.06 7.94 -11.39
CA LEU A 517 10.43 8.17 -10.92
C LEU A 517 11.17 9.16 -11.84
N ARG A 518 11.06 8.98 -13.14
CA ARG A 518 11.63 9.88 -14.15
C ARG A 518 11.01 11.28 -14.09
N LEU A 519 9.68 11.36 -13.96
CA LEU A 519 8.97 12.63 -13.80
C LEU A 519 9.39 13.36 -12.53
N ARG A 520 9.65 12.64 -11.42
CA ARG A 520 10.20 13.23 -10.21
C ARG A 520 11.56 13.86 -10.46
N ALA A 521 12.47 13.16 -11.12
CA ALA A 521 13.80 13.70 -11.43
C ALA A 521 13.72 14.95 -12.34
N LEU A 522 12.80 14.96 -13.31
CA LEU A 522 12.52 16.13 -14.14
C LEU A 522 12.05 17.32 -13.31
N LEU A 523 11.06 17.10 -12.45
CA LEU A 523 10.48 18.17 -11.63
C LEU A 523 11.47 18.72 -10.60
N ASP A 524 12.32 17.87 -10.01
CA ASP A 524 13.39 18.33 -9.12
C ASP A 524 14.43 19.15 -9.88
N ARG A 525 14.81 18.76 -11.12
CA ARG A 525 15.66 19.57 -11.98
C ARG A 525 15.05 20.95 -12.24
N GLU A 526 13.80 21.00 -12.70
CA GLU A 526 13.11 22.26 -13.00
C GLU A 526 13.03 23.16 -11.75
N ARG A 527 12.69 22.57 -10.61
CA ARG A 527 12.50 23.28 -9.36
C ARG A 527 13.80 23.85 -8.77
N PHE A 528 14.90 23.10 -8.83
CA PHE A 528 16.11 23.40 -8.08
C PHE A 528 17.28 23.85 -8.96
N ALA A 529 17.33 23.47 -10.23
CA ALA A 529 18.40 23.82 -11.16
C ALA A 529 17.90 24.59 -12.41
N GLY A 530 16.60 24.63 -12.65
CA GLY A 530 15.99 25.26 -13.82
C GLY A 530 15.24 26.54 -13.51
N GLY A 531 14.24 26.87 -14.33
CA GLY A 531 13.40 28.06 -14.24
C GLY A 531 12.26 27.99 -13.21
N GLY A 532 12.18 26.94 -12.38
CA GLY A 532 11.06 26.66 -11.48
C GLY A 532 10.02 25.75 -12.11
N LEU A 533 8.90 25.52 -11.40
CA LEU A 533 7.82 24.64 -11.88
C LEU A 533 6.87 25.30 -12.91
N GLU A 534 7.15 26.50 -13.36
CA GLU A 534 6.34 27.23 -14.37
C GLU A 534 6.85 27.01 -15.81
N THR A 535 7.79 26.08 -16.02
CA THR A 535 8.27 25.72 -17.37
C THR A 535 7.26 24.83 -18.09
N PRO A 536 7.20 24.86 -19.43
CA PRO A 536 6.35 23.95 -20.21
C PRO A 536 6.61 22.47 -19.91
N GLU A 537 7.86 22.09 -19.66
CA GLU A 537 8.28 20.74 -19.32
C GLU A 537 7.75 20.30 -17.96
N ALA A 538 7.82 21.16 -16.94
CA ALA A 538 7.26 20.89 -15.62
C ALA A 538 5.72 20.80 -15.68
N GLU A 539 5.07 21.70 -16.42
CA GLU A 539 3.62 21.68 -16.62
C GLU A 539 3.17 20.36 -17.27
N ALA A 540 3.84 19.92 -18.34
CA ALA A 540 3.54 18.65 -19.00
C ALA A 540 3.75 17.45 -18.06
N ALA A 541 4.81 17.46 -17.28
CA ALA A 541 5.08 16.42 -16.28
C ALA A 541 4.00 16.34 -15.19
N LEU A 542 3.54 17.49 -14.69
CA LEU A 542 2.48 17.56 -13.70
C LEU A 542 1.13 17.06 -14.26
N PHE A 543 0.78 17.41 -15.49
CA PHE A 543 -0.42 16.85 -16.16
C PHE A 543 -0.32 15.34 -16.30
N ARG A 544 0.86 14.82 -16.66
CA ARG A 544 1.06 13.38 -16.79
C ARG A 544 0.92 12.65 -15.43
N LEU A 545 1.41 13.23 -14.34
CA LEU A 545 1.21 12.70 -12.99
C LEU A 545 -0.27 12.67 -12.60
N ILE A 546 -1.05 13.71 -12.97
CA ILE A 546 -2.50 13.74 -12.74
C ILE A 546 -3.18 12.54 -13.41
N GLU A 547 -2.79 12.21 -14.64
CA GLU A 547 -3.32 11.04 -15.35
C GLU A 547 -2.95 9.72 -14.66
N ILE A 548 -1.67 9.54 -14.28
CA ILE A 548 -1.19 8.30 -13.64
C ILE A 548 -1.84 8.09 -12.27
N TYR A 549 -1.98 9.16 -11.50
CA TYR A 549 -2.51 9.12 -10.13
C TYR A 549 -4.03 9.17 -10.06
N HIS A 550 -4.71 9.33 -11.20
CA HIS A 550 -6.16 9.60 -11.24
C HIS A 550 -6.57 10.79 -10.35
N CYS A 551 -5.66 11.75 -10.18
CA CYS A 551 -5.89 12.97 -9.43
C CYS A 551 -6.65 13.98 -10.29
N GLN A 552 -7.30 14.92 -9.62
CA GLN A 552 -7.88 16.08 -10.29
C GLN A 552 -6.96 17.30 -10.17
N MET A 553 -7.07 18.22 -11.11
CA MET A 553 -6.54 19.57 -10.94
C MET A 553 -7.26 20.27 -9.78
N GLU A 554 -6.63 21.27 -9.21
CA GLU A 554 -7.07 21.96 -8.00
C GLU A 554 -8.59 22.22 -7.96
N THR A 555 -9.27 21.69 -6.96
CA THR A 555 -10.66 21.98 -6.60
C THR A 555 -10.65 22.65 -5.24
N ASP A 556 -11.70 23.34 -4.84
CA ASP A 556 -11.82 23.95 -3.51
C ASP A 556 -12.10 22.93 -2.39
N ASP A 557 -12.19 21.64 -2.73
CA ASP A 557 -12.44 20.57 -1.78
C ASP A 557 -11.14 20.20 -1.02
N PRO A 558 -11.06 20.39 0.29
CA PRO A 558 -9.88 20.11 1.09
C PRO A 558 -9.53 18.62 1.17
N TYR A 559 -10.46 17.73 0.85
CA TYR A 559 -10.27 16.27 0.88
C TYR A 559 -9.80 15.67 -0.46
N HIS A 560 -9.61 16.50 -1.50
CA HIS A 560 -9.10 16.03 -2.78
C HIS A 560 -7.57 16.07 -2.83
N HIS A 561 -6.95 14.96 -3.15
CA HIS A 561 -5.53 14.91 -3.47
C HIS A 561 -5.27 15.55 -4.83
N ARG A 562 -4.33 16.48 -4.88
CA ARG A 562 -4.09 17.34 -6.03
C ARG A 562 -2.63 17.35 -6.40
N VAL A 563 -2.35 17.12 -7.67
CA VAL A 563 -1.15 17.71 -8.26
C VAL A 563 -1.49 19.17 -8.52
N ARG A 564 -0.76 20.09 -7.89
CA ARG A 564 -0.86 21.52 -8.17
C ARG A 564 0.18 21.87 -9.23
N PRO A 565 -0.18 21.85 -10.53
CA PRO A 565 0.66 22.56 -11.47
C PRO A 565 0.66 24.04 -11.02
N PRO A 566 1.81 24.73 -11.03
CA PRO A 566 1.81 26.16 -10.87
C PRO A 566 0.93 26.68 -12.01
N LEU A 567 -0.29 27.08 -11.68
CA LEU A 567 -1.15 27.72 -12.64
C LEU A 567 -0.35 28.91 -13.15
N ARG A 568 0.01 28.94 -14.43
CA ARG A 568 0.32 30.21 -15.08
C ARG A 568 -0.78 31.13 -14.61
N ARG A 569 -0.45 32.12 -13.80
CA ARG A 569 -1.41 33.12 -13.33
C ARG A 569 -2.27 33.41 -14.51
N ALA A 570 -3.55 33.00 -14.47
CA ALA A 570 -4.46 33.21 -15.56
C ALA A 570 -4.27 34.67 -15.90
N VAL A 571 -3.65 34.95 -17.04
CA VAL A 571 -3.42 36.31 -17.52
C VAL A 571 -4.80 36.87 -17.51
N SER A 572 -5.02 37.79 -16.61
CA SER A 572 -6.33 38.26 -16.25
C SER A 572 -7.06 38.61 -17.55
N ARG A 573 -8.04 37.81 -17.95
CA ARG A 573 -9.09 38.24 -18.84
C ARG A 573 -9.97 39.28 -18.11
N ARG A 574 -9.29 40.26 -17.49
CA ARG A 574 -9.87 41.50 -17.03
C ARG A 574 -9.41 42.57 -17.99
N GLY A 575 -10.07 42.61 -19.11
CA GLY A 575 -9.79 43.61 -20.11
C GLY A 575 -10.62 43.44 -21.36
N GLU A 576 -11.85 43.00 -21.23
CA GLU A 576 -12.88 43.20 -22.28
C GLU A 576 -14.24 43.11 -21.59
N CYS A 577 -14.72 44.26 -21.17
CA CYS A 577 -16.12 44.69 -21.14
C CYS A 577 -16.16 46.11 -21.60
#